data_a06f6ead6557fc0a54ea80ce0f4fe467
#
_entry.id   a06f6ead6557fc0a54ea80ce0f4fe467
#
_cell.length_a   1.000
_cell.length_b   1.000
_cell.length_c   1.000
_cell.angle_alpha   90.00
_cell.angle_beta   90.00
_cell.angle_gamma   90.00
#
_symmetry.space_group_name_H-M   'P 1'
#
loop_
_entity.id
_entity.type
_entity.pdbx_description
1 polymer ?
#
loop_
_entity_poly.entity_id
_entity_poly.type
_entity_poly.pdbx_seq_one_letter_code
_entity_poly.pdbx_strand_id
1 'polypeptide(L)'
;HGLKRKVRRALERRWRKEKKRTIPSSSAVFRYLSAFHDAGQEEERERSNIKAFIPAPNAHLKGLMQINRDMLSSLQFQRPEAVATLDMDATLIETNKKEASYCYKKFKAYQPINVYWAEQEVIVHSEFRDGNVPAGYEQLRVLKDALEHLPTGVEKVRLRSDTAGY
;
A
#
# COMPACT_ATOMS: atom_id res chain seq x y z
N HIS A 1 37.48 -6.87 15.46
CA HIS A 1 37.16 -7.48 14.16
C HIS A 1 37.86 -8.83 14.05
N GLY A 2 37.21 -9.99 14.21
CA GLY A 2 37.83 -11.31 14.11
C GLY A 2 36.94 -12.48 14.51
N LEU A 3 35.74 -12.22 15.05
CA LEU A 3 34.84 -13.30 15.43
C LEU A 3 34.25 -13.99 14.19
N LYS A 4 34.33 -15.34 14.16
CA LYS A 4 33.69 -16.13 13.12
C LYS A 4 32.20 -15.76 13.04
N ARG A 5 31.63 -15.70 11.83
CA ARG A 5 30.23 -15.29 11.54
C ARG A 5 29.19 -15.99 12.44
N LYS A 6 29.43 -17.27 12.79
CA LYS A 6 28.53 -18.05 13.67
C LYS A 6 28.51 -17.52 15.11
N VAL A 7 29.70 -17.16 15.65
CA VAL A 7 29.84 -16.61 17.02
C VAL A 7 29.23 -15.24 17.10
N ARG A 8 29.49 -14.37 16.12
CA ARG A 8 28.89 -13.04 16.05
C ARG A 8 27.36 -13.11 16.03
N ARG A 9 26.78 -14.01 15.24
CA ARG A 9 25.31 -14.21 15.18
C ARG A 9 24.74 -14.71 16.50
N ALA A 10 25.45 -15.61 17.21
CA ALA A 10 25.03 -16.10 18.54
C ALA A 10 25.02 -14.98 19.58
N LEU A 11 26.08 -14.16 19.62
CA LEU A 11 26.19 -12.97 20.49
C LEU A 11 25.10 -11.94 20.20
N GLU A 12 24.83 -11.66 18.92
CA GLU A 12 23.75 -10.76 18.50
C GLU A 12 22.38 -11.27 18.94
N ARG A 13 22.11 -12.59 18.82
CA ARG A 13 20.85 -13.19 19.27
C ARG A 13 20.69 -13.06 20.78
N ARG A 14 21.75 -13.36 21.54
CA ARG A 14 21.76 -13.23 23.01
C ARG A 14 21.50 -11.79 23.42
N TRP A 15 22.22 -10.85 22.84
CA TRP A 15 22.07 -9.42 23.13
C TRP A 15 20.67 -8.91 22.81
N ARG A 16 20.04 -9.36 21.68
CA ARG A 16 18.65 -8.98 21.32
C ARG A 16 17.65 -9.51 22.34
N LYS A 17 17.84 -10.73 22.82
CA LYS A 17 17.00 -11.33 23.86
C LYS A 17 17.10 -10.57 25.18
N GLU A 18 18.31 -10.24 25.60
CA GLU A 18 18.58 -9.50 26.85
C GLU A 18 18.03 -8.08 26.82
N LYS A 19 18.13 -7.40 25.67
CA LYS A 19 17.63 -6.01 25.50
C LYS A 19 16.12 -5.93 25.20
N LYS A 20 15.39 -7.05 25.20
CA LYS A 20 13.94 -7.08 24.89
C LYS A 20 13.56 -6.18 23.72
N ARG A 21 14.27 -6.32 22.59
CA ARG A 21 14.03 -5.47 21.40
C ARG A 21 12.61 -5.61 20.90
N THR A 22 11.85 -4.55 20.95
CA THR A 22 10.52 -4.41 20.35
C THR A 22 10.59 -4.05 18.87
N ILE A 23 11.70 -3.39 18.45
CA ILE A 23 11.89 -2.97 17.05
C ILE A 23 12.52 -4.10 16.23
N PRO A 24 11.93 -4.51 15.11
CA PRO A 24 12.49 -5.54 14.25
C PRO A 24 13.83 -5.10 13.63
N SER A 25 14.70 -6.06 13.31
CA SER A 25 15.92 -5.76 12.52
C SER A 25 15.56 -5.51 11.06
N SER A 26 16.40 -4.80 10.32
CA SER A 26 16.23 -4.60 8.87
C SER A 26 16.01 -5.92 8.12
N SER A 27 16.78 -6.98 8.45
CA SER A 27 16.58 -8.31 7.84
C SER A 27 15.24 -8.96 8.19
N ALA A 28 14.63 -8.64 9.35
CA ALA A 28 13.30 -9.11 9.70
C ALA A 28 12.24 -8.35 8.91
N VAL A 29 12.41 -7.05 8.74
CA VAL A 29 11.54 -6.22 7.90
C VAL A 29 11.59 -6.71 6.45
N PHE A 30 12.77 -6.90 5.87
CA PHE A 30 12.89 -7.42 4.50
C PHE A 30 12.24 -8.79 4.32
N ARG A 31 12.41 -9.71 5.27
CA ARG A 31 11.73 -11.01 5.23
C ARG A 31 10.21 -10.91 5.33
N TYR A 32 9.72 -9.99 6.12
CA TYR A 32 8.29 -9.71 6.20
C TYR A 32 7.78 -9.15 4.86
N LEU A 33 8.45 -8.15 4.32
CA LEU A 33 8.07 -7.54 3.04
C LEU A 33 8.15 -8.52 1.87
N SER A 34 9.07 -9.50 1.89
CA SER A 34 9.18 -10.51 0.83
C SER A 34 7.95 -11.41 0.71
N ALA A 35 7.13 -11.54 1.77
CA ALA A 35 5.88 -12.27 1.72
C ALA A 35 4.79 -11.58 0.86
N PHE A 36 4.96 -10.30 0.57
CA PHE A 36 4.06 -9.54 -0.30
C PHE A 36 4.44 -9.61 -1.78
N HIS A 37 5.64 -10.13 -2.08
CA HIS A 37 6.10 -10.33 -3.45
C HIS A 37 5.47 -11.59 -4.04
N ASP A 38 4.93 -11.46 -5.25
CA ASP A 38 4.34 -12.56 -6.01
C ASP A 38 5.07 -12.68 -7.36
N ALA A 39 5.91 -13.69 -7.48
CA ALA A 39 6.70 -13.94 -8.69
C ALA A 39 5.83 -14.22 -9.91
N GLY A 40 4.66 -14.85 -9.74
CA GLY A 40 3.71 -15.11 -10.82
C GLY A 40 3.12 -13.83 -11.40
N GLN A 41 2.80 -12.87 -10.55
CA GLN A 41 2.32 -11.54 -10.98
C GLN A 41 3.42 -10.75 -11.71
N GLU A 42 4.68 -10.86 -11.30
CA GLU A 42 5.81 -10.24 -12.00
C GLU A 42 6.02 -10.85 -13.39
N GLU A 43 5.95 -12.19 -13.51
CA GLU A 43 6.04 -12.87 -14.81
C GLU A 43 4.86 -12.48 -15.72
N GLU A 44 3.65 -12.34 -15.19
CA GLU A 44 2.47 -11.91 -15.94
C GLU A 44 2.64 -10.46 -16.41
N ARG A 45 3.15 -9.58 -15.57
CA ARG A 45 3.47 -8.20 -15.91
C ARG A 45 4.47 -8.11 -17.06
N GLU A 46 5.54 -8.93 -17.02
CA GLU A 46 6.56 -8.96 -18.07
C GLU A 46 6.03 -9.52 -19.40
N ARG A 47 5.15 -10.52 -19.35
CA ARG A 47 4.52 -11.12 -20.54
C ARG A 47 3.41 -10.28 -21.13
N SER A 48 2.72 -9.51 -20.30
CA SER A 48 1.60 -8.70 -20.73
C SER A 48 2.10 -7.48 -21.52
N ASN A 49 1.65 -7.34 -22.76
CA ASN A 49 1.79 -6.10 -23.53
C ASN A 49 0.80 -5.01 -23.06
N ILE A 50 0.17 -5.20 -21.92
CA ILE A 50 -0.82 -4.29 -21.35
C ILE A 50 -0.08 -3.09 -20.75
N LYS A 51 -0.38 -1.90 -21.25
CA LYS A 51 0.25 -0.65 -20.79
C LYS A 51 -0.08 -0.28 -19.34
N ALA A 52 -1.14 -0.87 -18.77
CA ALA A 52 -1.62 -0.60 -17.41
C ALA A 52 -1.86 -1.93 -16.69
N PHE A 53 -0.81 -2.54 -16.18
CA PHE A 53 -0.91 -3.76 -15.38
C PHE A 53 -1.11 -3.39 -13.90
N ILE A 54 -2.17 -3.91 -13.30
CA ILE A 54 -2.46 -3.78 -11.87
C ILE A 54 -2.45 -5.18 -11.27
N PRO A 55 -1.45 -5.53 -10.43
CA PRO A 55 -1.35 -6.86 -9.85
C PRO A 55 -2.51 -7.14 -8.89
N ALA A 56 -3.05 -8.35 -8.96
CA ALA A 56 -4.07 -8.79 -8.02
C ALA A 56 -3.49 -8.90 -6.59
N PRO A 57 -4.22 -8.50 -5.55
CA PRO A 57 -3.73 -8.58 -4.18
C PRO A 57 -3.59 -10.04 -3.73
N ASN A 58 -2.40 -10.42 -3.25
CA ASN A 58 -2.16 -11.72 -2.64
C ASN A 58 -2.77 -11.81 -1.22
N ALA A 59 -2.68 -12.99 -0.58
CA ALA A 59 -3.26 -13.22 0.74
C ALA A 59 -2.72 -12.26 1.82
N HIS A 60 -1.44 -11.88 1.76
CA HIS A 60 -0.82 -10.96 2.71
C HIS A 60 -1.33 -9.52 2.53
N LEU A 61 -1.48 -9.07 1.29
CA LEU A 61 -2.08 -7.76 0.99
C LEU A 61 -3.56 -7.72 1.43
N LYS A 62 -4.33 -8.79 1.16
CA LYS A 62 -5.72 -8.91 1.65
C LYS A 62 -5.78 -8.85 3.18
N GLY A 63 -4.82 -9.48 3.88
CA GLY A 63 -4.70 -9.38 5.33
C GLY A 63 -4.45 -7.94 5.82
N LEU A 64 -3.58 -7.18 5.14
CA LEU A 64 -3.37 -5.76 5.46
C LEU A 64 -4.62 -4.91 5.19
N MET A 65 -5.32 -5.17 4.09
CA MET A 65 -6.59 -4.50 3.78
C MET A 65 -7.63 -4.77 4.88
N GLN A 66 -7.70 -6.00 5.41
CA GLN A 66 -8.59 -6.31 6.52
C GLN A 66 -8.21 -5.57 7.80
N ILE A 67 -6.92 -5.51 8.14
CA ILE A 67 -6.44 -4.73 9.29
C ILE A 67 -6.83 -3.25 9.13
N ASN A 68 -6.70 -2.69 7.93
CA ASN A 68 -7.14 -1.31 7.67
C ASN A 68 -8.64 -1.13 7.91
N ARG A 69 -9.49 -2.06 7.45
CA ARG A 69 -10.95 -2.05 7.72
C ARG A 69 -11.25 -2.10 9.21
N ASP A 70 -10.56 -2.94 9.96
CA ASP A 70 -10.75 -3.08 11.41
C ASP A 70 -10.34 -1.78 12.14
N MET A 71 -9.26 -1.14 11.69
CA MET A 71 -8.83 0.16 12.20
C MET A 71 -9.87 1.26 11.90
N LEU A 72 -10.40 1.32 10.68
CA LEU A 72 -11.46 2.26 10.31
C LEU A 72 -12.71 2.07 11.16
N SER A 73 -13.12 0.82 11.38
CA SER A 73 -14.26 0.48 12.24
C SER A 73 -14.03 0.90 13.69
N SER A 74 -12.82 0.66 14.22
CA SER A 74 -12.44 1.10 15.57
C SER A 74 -12.43 2.63 15.69
N LEU A 75 -11.91 3.32 14.68
CA LEU A 75 -11.88 4.77 14.66
C LEU A 75 -13.28 5.37 14.60
N GLN A 76 -14.15 4.83 13.75
CA GLN A 76 -15.55 5.21 13.64
C GLN A 76 -16.32 5.00 14.96
N PHE A 77 -16.02 3.92 15.68
CA PHE A 77 -16.60 3.67 17.01
C PHE A 77 -16.15 4.71 18.04
N GLN A 78 -14.88 5.14 18.01
CA GLN A 78 -14.32 6.11 18.96
C GLN A 78 -14.70 7.56 18.61
N ARG A 79 -14.75 7.87 17.31
CA ARG A 79 -15.08 9.20 16.78
C ARG A 79 -16.07 9.05 15.64
N PRO A 80 -17.38 8.94 15.93
CA PRO A 80 -18.40 8.73 14.90
C PRO A 80 -18.49 9.90 13.93
N GLU A 81 -18.47 9.60 12.63
CA GLU A 81 -18.67 10.56 11.55
C GLU A 81 -19.78 10.07 10.62
N ALA A 82 -20.83 10.88 10.43
CA ALA A 82 -21.92 10.56 9.52
C ALA A 82 -21.59 10.86 8.05
N VAL A 83 -20.55 11.65 7.80
CA VAL A 83 -20.12 12.06 6.46
C VAL A 83 -18.72 11.53 6.17
N ALA A 84 -18.53 10.94 5.01
CA ALA A 84 -17.22 10.63 4.48
C ALA A 84 -16.95 11.47 3.23
N THR A 85 -16.08 12.47 3.35
CA THR A 85 -15.52 13.17 2.21
C THR A 85 -14.26 12.42 1.77
N LEU A 86 -14.36 11.74 0.63
CA LEU A 86 -13.29 10.93 0.07
C LEU A 86 -12.49 11.75 -0.95
N ASP A 87 -11.21 11.96 -0.68
CA ASP A 87 -10.26 12.56 -1.59
C ASP A 87 -9.51 11.43 -2.32
N MET A 88 -9.69 11.35 -3.63
CA MET A 88 -9.02 10.35 -4.46
C MET A 88 -7.94 11.01 -5.30
N ASP A 89 -6.68 10.61 -5.06
CA ASP A 89 -5.50 11.17 -5.71
C ASP A 89 -4.50 10.09 -6.09
N ALA A 90 -3.82 10.30 -7.23
CA ALA A 90 -2.74 9.47 -7.72
C ALA A 90 -1.42 10.23 -7.64
N THR A 91 -0.53 9.77 -6.78
CA THR A 91 0.73 10.46 -6.47
C THR A 91 1.91 9.79 -7.17
N LEU A 92 2.72 10.56 -7.93
CA LEU A 92 3.96 10.06 -8.51
C LEU A 92 5.06 9.95 -7.45
N ILE A 93 5.62 8.75 -7.30
CA ILE A 93 6.75 8.45 -6.42
C ILE A 93 7.95 8.07 -7.28
N GLU A 94 8.90 9.00 -7.45
CA GLU A 94 10.13 8.75 -8.20
C GLU A 94 10.96 7.64 -7.58
N THR A 95 11.56 6.81 -8.41
CA THR A 95 12.40 5.69 -7.96
C THR A 95 13.50 5.35 -8.97
N ASN A 96 14.61 4.83 -8.46
CA ASN A 96 15.71 4.30 -9.27
C ASN A 96 15.67 2.78 -9.42
N LYS A 97 14.59 2.11 -9.02
CA LYS A 97 14.46 0.66 -9.15
C LYS A 97 14.47 0.26 -10.63
N LYS A 98 15.14 -0.87 -10.93
CA LYS A 98 15.30 -1.35 -12.30
C LYS A 98 13.96 -1.69 -12.93
N GLU A 99 13.08 -2.29 -12.14
CA GLU A 99 11.77 -2.84 -12.53
C GLU A 99 10.68 -1.77 -12.68
N ALA A 100 10.93 -0.55 -12.16
CA ALA A 100 9.95 0.53 -12.24
C ALA A 100 9.78 1.05 -13.68
N SER A 101 8.55 1.30 -14.08
CA SER A 101 8.17 1.83 -15.38
C SER A 101 8.37 3.35 -15.47
N TYR A 102 8.57 3.87 -16.68
CA TYR A 102 8.60 5.31 -16.93
C TYR A 102 7.19 5.90 -16.86
N CYS A 103 7.03 6.96 -16.08
CA CYS A 103 5.80 7.74 -16.05
C CYS A 103 5.70 8.73 -17.23
N TYR A 104 4.56 9.41 -17.36
CA TYR A 104 4.33 10.41 -18.41
C TYR A 104 5.32 11.59 -18.36
N LYS A 105 5.95 11.87 -17.20
CA LYS A 105 6.99 12.88 -17.03
C LYS A 105 8.40 12.38 -17.41
N LYS A 106 8.53 11.17 -17.99
CA LYS A 106 9.76 10.57 -18.49
C LYS A 106 10.83 10.25 -17.45
N PHE A 107 10.44 10.01 -16.19
CA PHE A 107 11.29 9.39 -15.18
C PHE A 107 10.66 8.10 -14.64
N LYS A 108 11.46 7.25 -14.02
CA LYS A 108 10.95 6.01 -13.40
C LYS A 108 10.19 6.33 -12.13
N ALA A 109 8.96 5.83 -12.02
CA ALA A 109 8.11 6.09 -10.87
C ALA A 109 7.15 4.93 -10.60
N TYR A 110 6.58 4.96 -9.40
CA TYR A 110 5.29 4.33 -9.09
C TYR A 110 4.23 5.42 -9.01
N GLN A 111 2.98 5.05 -9.28
CA GLN A 111 1.85 5.99 -9.23
C GLN A 111 0.68 5.37 -8.46
N PRO A 112 0.85 5.10 -7.14
CA PRO A 112 -0.24 4.61 -6.31
C PRO A 112 -1.40 5.60 -6.31
N ILE A 113 -2.63 5.06 -6.26
CA ILE A 113 -3.83 5.84 -6.03
C ILE A 113 -4.29 5.62 -4.59
N ASN A 114 -4.57 6.71 -3.89
CA ASN A 114 -5.04 6.69 -2.51
C ASN A 114 -6.42 7.31 -2.42
N VAL A 115 -7.26 6.75 -1.56
CA VAL A 115 -8.56 7.32 -1.19
C VAL A 115 -8.50 7.70 0.28
N TYR A 116 -8.51 9.00 0.56
CA TYR A 116 -8.37 9.57 1.89
C TYR A 116 -9.72 10.06 2.40
N TRP A 117 -10.06 9.73 3.64
CA TRP A 117 -11.26 10.21 4.34
C TRP A 117 -10.91 11.46 5.14
N ALA A 118 -11.38 12.62 4.67
CA ALA A 118 -10.96 13.91 5.20
C ALA A 118 -11.36 14.15 6.66
N GLU A 119 -12.57 13.76 7.05
CA GLU A 119 -13.06 13.98 8.42
C GLU A 119 -12.34 13.11 9.46
N GLN A 120 -11.95 11.91 9.07
CA GLN A 120 -11.23 10.97 9.95
C GLN A 120 -9.71 11.09 9.82
N GLU A 121 -9.21 11.81 8.80
CA GLU A 121 -7.76 11.99 8.53
C GLU A 121 -7.01 10.68 8.27
N VAL A 122 -7.66 9.73 7.58
CA VAL A 122 -7.09 8.40 7.31
C VAL A 122 -7.25 7.96 5.86
N ILE A 123 -6.38 7.06 5.41
CA ILE A 123 -6.51 6.39 4.11
C ILE A 123 -7.50 5.23 4.25
N VAL A 124 -8.58 5.27 3.47
CA VAL A 124 -9.59 4.21 3.40
C VAL A 124 -9.14 3.07 2.49
N HIS A 125 -8.54 3.43 1.35
CA HIS A 125 -8.07 2.48 0.34
C HIS A 125 -6.80 2.99 -0.33
N SER A 126 -5.92 2.06 -0.68
CA SER A 126 -4.70 2.35 -1.43
C SER A 126 -4.45 1.23 -2.42
N GLU A 127 -4.17 1.58 -3.67
CA GLU A 127 -3.80 0.64 -4.71
C GLU A 127 -2.43 1.01 -5.27
N PHE A 128 -1.52 0.04 -5.28
CA PHE A 128 -0.21 0.19 -5.90
C PHE A 128 -0.34 0.14 -7.42
N ARG A 129 0.33 1.05 -8.11
CA ARG A 129 0.39 1.15 -9.57
C ARG A 129 1.78 1.49 -10.04
N ASP A 130 2.17 0.94 -11.19
CA ASP A 130 3.36 1.37 -11.90
C ASP A 130 3.19 2.79 -12.45
N GLY A 131 4.31 3.48 -12.70
CA GLY A 131 4.30 4.86 -13.20
C GLY A 131 3.72 5.04 -14.61
N ASN A 132 3.59 3.96 -15.38
CA ASN A 132 2.97 3.98 -16.72
C ASN A 132 1.44 3.81 -16.68
N VAL A 133 0.84 3.53 -15.51
CA VAL A 133 -0.62 3.45 -15.36
C VAL A 133 -1.18 4.86 -15.26
N PRO A 134 -2.09 5.28 -16.17
CA PRO A 134 -2.68 6.61 -16.11
C PRO A 134 -3.45 6.84 -14.79
N ALA A 135 -3.40 8.05 -14.25
CA ALA A 135 -4.10 8.41 -13.01
C ALA A 135 -5.62 8.13 -13.08
N GLY A 136 -6.24 8.41 -14.24
CA GLY A 136 -7.67 8.14 -14.49
C GLY A 136 -8.04 6.68 -14.76
N TYR A 137 -7.06 5.76 -14.86
CA TYR A 137 -7.35 4.37 -15.20
C TYR A 137 -8.13 3.68 -14.07
N GLU A 138 -9.29 3.09 -14.41
CA GLU A 138 -10.16 2.34 -13.48
C GLU A 138 -10.53 3.05 -12.15
N GLN A 139 -10.61 4.37 -12.15
CA GLN A 139 -10.93 5.14 -10.93
C GLN A 139 -12.28 4.75 -10.31
N LEU A 140 -13.28 4.43 -11.14
CA LEU A 140 -14.58 3.97 -10.63
C LEU A 140 -14.48 2.66 -9.84
N ARG A 141 -13.62 1.73 -10.27
CA ARG A 141 -13.37 0.49 -9.54
C ARG A 141 -12.72 0.80 -8.18
N VAL A 142 -11.67 1.61 -8.17
CA VAL A 142 -11.00 2.04 -6.94
C VAL A 142 -11.96 2.72 -5.97
N LEU A 143 -12.85 3.57 -6.48
CA LEU A 143 -13.88 4.20 -5.65
C LEU A 143 -14.84 3.17 -5.05
N LYS A 144 -15.29 2.18 -5.84
CA LYS A 144 -16.16 1.10 -5.33
C LYS A 144 -15.47 0.30 -4.24
N ASP A 145 -14.20 -0.07 -4.45
CA ASP A 145 -13.40 -0.79 -3.45
C ASP A 145 -13.24 0.04 -2.17
N ALA A 146 -13.04 1.36 -2.29
CA ALA A 146 -12.98 2.27 -1.14
C ALA A 146 -14.32 2.36 -0.40
N LEU A 147 -15.44 2.44 -1.10
CA LEU A 147 -16.78 2.47 -0.50
C LEU A 147 -17.08 1.20 0.30
N GLU A 148 -16.63 0.03 -0.18
CA GLU A 148 -16.77 -1.23 0.54
C GLU A 148 -15.94 -1.29 1.83
N HIS A 149 -14.94 -0.43 1.97
CA HIS A 149 -14.09 -0.33 3.16
C HIS A 149 -14.65 0.62 4.22
N LEU A 150 -15.62 1.47 3.88
CA LEU A 150 -16.21 2.38 4.84
C LEU A 150 -16.95 1.61 5.95
N PRO A 151 -16.77 2.00 7.22
CA PRO A 151 -17.47 1.38 8.32
C PRO A 151 -18.95 1.76 8.34
N THR A 152 -19.74 0.98 9.06
CA THR A 152 -21.14 1.28 9.34
C THR A 152 -21.26 2.60 10.10
N GLY A 153 -22.38 3.33 9.87
CA GLY A 153 -22.62 4.64 10.49
C GLY A 153 -22.28 5.83 9.59
N VAL A 154 -21.60 5.61 8.46
CA VAL A 154 -21.47 6.63 7.41
C VAL A 154 -22.78 6.67 6.62
N GLU A 155 -23.46 7.82 6.66
CA GLU A 155 -24.76 8.02 5.99
C GLU A 155 -24.62 8.74 4.65
N LYS A 156 -23.58 9.56 4.51
CA LYS A 156 -23.35 10.39 3.32
C LYS A 156 -21.90 10.31 2.87
N VAL A 157 -21.70 10.08 1.57
CA VAL A 157 -20.39 10.12 0.94
C VAL A 157 -20.33 11.32 -0.01
N ARG A 158 -19.21 12.03 0.03
CA ARG A 158 -18.81 13.06 -0.93
C ARG A 158 -17.51 12.63 -1.57
N LEU A 159 -17.39 12.81 -2.88
CA LEU A 159 -16.15 12.52 -3.61
C LEU A 159 -15.51 13.84 -4.04
N ARG A 160 -14.21 13.97 -3.82
CA ARG A 160 -13.34 14.96 -4.43
C ARG A 160 -12.27 14.24 -5.22
N SER A 161 -12.12 14.59 -6.48
CA SER A 161 -11.06 14.09 -7.36
C SER A 161 -10.50 15.27 -8.16
N ASP A 162 -9.24 15.18 -8.55
CA ASP A 162 -8.66 16.16 -9.47
C ASP A 162 -9.19 15.94 -10.91
N THR A 163 -8.76 16.83 -11.82
CA THR A 163 -9.19 16.81 -13.23
C THR A 163 -8.79 15.54 -13.99
N ALA A 164 -7.89 14.72 -13.46
CA ALA A 164 -7.54 13.42 -14.05
C ALA A 164 -8.65 12.37 -13.84
N GLY A 165 -9.68 12.68 -13.05
CA GLY A 165 -10.83 11.83 -12.76
C GLY A 165 -12.02 12.00 -13.72
N TYR A 166 -11.89 12.80 -14.77
CA TYR A 166 -12.93 13.04 -15.78
C TYR A 166 -12.59 12.39 -17.10
#